data_3c92694eb1efd85194994f440288a162
#
_entry.id   3c92694eb1efd85194994f440288a162
#
_cell.length_a   1.000
_cell.length_b   1.000
_cell.length_c   1.000
_cell.angle_alpha   90.00
_cell.angle_beta   90.00
_cell.angle_gamma   90.00
#
_symmetry.space_group_name_H-M   'P 1'
#
loop_
_entity.id
_entity.type
_entity.pdbx_description
1 polymer ?
#
loop_
_entity_poly.entity_id
_entity_poly.type
_entity_poly.pdbx_seq_one_letter_code
_entity_poly.pdbx_strand_id
1 'polypeptide(L)'
;MNFVLDASVTMRWFFLDGKPADRAYALKVLDTMKQAETSALVPVTWGLEVSNVITNAEVKGLVREVQSEAFLEMLGVVDIGADSATFSKALSDTLQIARRYRLSAYDASYLELAMREGLPLATLDEDLQKAANKAGVKRFAVR
;
A
#
# COMPACT_ATOMS: atom_id res chain seq x y z
N MET A 1 16.29 -3.54 1.43
CA MET A 1 15.50 -2.55 2.22
C MET A 1 14.04 -2.94 2.11
N ASN A 2 13.37 -3.07 3.24
CA ASN A 2 11.97 -3.50 3.28
C ASN A 2 11.08 -2.37 3.79
N PHE A 3 9.86 -2.35 3.33
CA PHE A 3 8.86 -1.38 3.75
C PHE A 3 7.45 -1.95 3.55
N VAL A 4 6.45 -1.32 4.15
CA VAL A 4 5.04 -1.68 3.96
C VAL A 4 4.45 -0.77 2.89
N LEU A 5 3.77 -1.37 1.90
CA LEU A 5 3.24 -0.67 0.73
C LEU A 5 1.71 -0.63 0.80
N ASP A 6 1.16 0.58 0.99
CA ASP A 6 -0.28 0.79 0.94
C ASP A 6 -0.78 0.81 -0.51
N ALA A 7 -1.99 0.30 -0.72
CA ALA A 7 -2.63 0.28 -2.03
C ALA A 7 -2.74 1.68 -2.64
N SER A 8 -2.86 2.74 -1.84
CA SER A 8 -2.91 4.12 -2.34
C SER A 8 -1.70 4.50 -3.19
N VAL A 9 -0.51 4.04 -2.81
CA VAL A 9 0.71 4.25 -3.60
C VAL A 9 0.67 3.41 -4.87
N THR A 10 0.33 2.13 -4.74
CA THR A 10 0.26 1.18 -5.87
C THR A 10 -0.67 1.71 -6.96
N MET A 11 -1.82 2.25 -6.60
CA MET A 11 -2.79 2.72 -7.58
C MET A 11 -2.32 3.95 -8.34
N ARG A 12 -1.40 4.75 -7.77
CA ARG A 12 -0.80 5.88 -8.50
C ARG A 12 0.19 5.44 -9.60
N TRP A 13 0.59 4.20 -9.60
CA TRP A 13 1.38 3.63 -10.70
C TRP A 13 0.52 3.35 -11.94
N PHE A 14 -0.77 3.18 -11.77
CA PHE A 14 -1.71 2.87 -12.85
C PHE A 14 -2.54 4.10 -13.27
N PHE A 15 -3.07 4.84 -12.29
CA PHE A 15 -3.94 6.00 -12.52
C PHE A 15 -3.13 7.29 -12.38
N LEU A 16 -3.16 8.12 -13.45
CA LEU A 16 -2.36 9.35 -13.52
C LEU A 16 -3.06 10.57 -12.91
N ASP A 17 -4.23 10.40 -12.32
CA ASP A 17 -4.95 11.45 -11.61
C ASP A 17 -4.36 11.70 -10.22
N GLY A 18 -4.87 12.71 -9.53
CA GLY A 18 -4.43 13.06 -8.20
C GLY A 18 -3.40 14.18 -8.17
N LYS A 19 -2.92 14.50 -6.96
CA LYS A 19 -1.99 15.60 -6.73
C LYS A 19 -0.61 15.30 -7.34
N PRO A 20 0.06 16.28 -7.97
CA PRO A 20 1.39 16.05 -8.55
C PRO A 20 2.42 15.54 -7.53
N ALA A 21 2.40 16.04 -6.30
CA ALA A 21 3.31 15.58 -5.25
C ALA A 21 3.10 14.10 -4.91
N ASP A 22 1.84 13.64 -4.87
CA ASP A 22 1.49 12.25 -4.59
C ASP A 22 1.98 11.34 -5.72
N ARG A 23 1.79 11.77 -6.96
CA ARG A 23 2.28 11.02 -8.12
C ARG A 23 3.80 10.92 -8.13
N ALA A 24 4.48 12.03 -7.83
CA ALA A 24 5.94 12.05 -7.77
C ALA A 24 6.47 11.11 -6.71
N TYR A 25 5.87 11.11 -5.52
CA TYR A 25 6.24 10.18 -4.45
C TYR A 25 6.03 8.72 -4.88
N ALA A 26 4.84 8.41 -5.42
CA ALA A 26 4.52 7.04 -5.84
C ALA A 26 5.49 6.52 -6.90
N LEU A 27 5.84 7.35 -7.88
CA LEU A 27 6.79 6.97 -8.93
C LEU A 27 8.19 6.76 -8.37
N LYS A 28 8.63 7.56 -7.40
CA LYS A 28 9.92 7.36 -6.74
C LYS A 28 9.94 6.08 -5.91
N VAL A 29 8.82 5.72 -5.27
CA VAL A 29 8.71 4.43 -4.59
C VAL A 29 8.90 3.29 -5.60
N LEU A 30 8.22 3.35 -6.74
CA LEU A 30 8.37 2.33 -7.78
C LEU A 30 9.80 2.24 -8.29
N ASP A 31 10.44 3.37 -8.56
CA ASP A 31 11.84 3.40 -9.01
C ASP A 31 12.77 2.78 -7.96
N THR A 32 12.52 3.05 -6.69
CA THR A 32 13.29 2.44 -5.60
C THR A 32 13.11 0.93 -5.56
N MET A 33 11.88 0.45 -5.82
CA MET A 33 11.59 -1.00 -5.85
C MET A 33 12.24 -1.72 -7.03
N LYS A 34 12.57 -1.02 -8.09
CA LYS A 34 13.30 -1.60 -9.23
C LYS A 34 14.78 -1.81 -8.93
N GLN A 35 15.27 -1.24 -7.84
CA GLN A 35 16.65 -1.43 -7.39
C GLN A 35 16.77 -2.76 -6.64
N ALA A 36 17.95 -3.37 -6.69
CA ALA A 36 18.24 -4.61 -5.99
C ALA A 36 18.03 -4.43 -4.48
N GLU A 37 17.57 -5.51 -3.81
CA GLU A 37 17.41 -5.59 -2.36
C GLU A 37 16.29 -4.72 -1.78
N THR A 38 15.40 -4.21 -2.61
CA THR A 38 14.21 -3.49 -2.15
C THR A 38 12.98 -4.34 -2.34
N SER A 39 12.27 -4.62 -1.25
CA SER A 39 11.05 -5.40 -1.29
C SER A 39 9.97 -4.76 -0.42
N ALA A 40 8.72 -4.96 -0.81
CA ALA A 40 7.56 -4.48 -0.07
C ALA A 40 6.84 -5.64 0.60
N LEU A 41 6.30 -5.38 1.80
CA LEU A 41 5.35 -6.27 2.47
C LEU A 41 3.97 -5.62 2.44
N VAL A 42 2.95 -6.45 2.29
CA VAL A 42 1.56 -5.99 2.27
C VAL A 42 0.68 -6.92 3.12
N PRO A 43 -0.40 -6.41 3.74
CA PRO A 43 -1.42 -7.28 4.31
C PRO A 43 -2.08 -8.10 3.20
N VAL A 44 -2.63 -9.27 3.53
CA VAL A 44 -3.26 -10.14 2.51
C VAL A 44 -4.42 -9.44 1.78
N THR A 45 -5.03 -8.44 2.38
CA THR A 45 -6.14 -7.68 1.77
C THR A 45 -5.69 -6.72 0.68
N TRP A 46 -4.40 -6.41 0.59
CA TRP A 46 -3.86 -5.51 -0.44
C TRP A 46 -4.26 -5.94 -1.85
N GLY A 47 -4.15 -7.23 -2.15
CA GLY A 47 -4.53 -7.75 -3.46
C GLY A 47 -6.00 -7.53 -3.79
N LEU A 48 -6.88 -7.70 -2.80
CA LEU A 48 -8.31 -7.44 -2.98
C LEU A 48 -8.62 -5.96 -3.14
N GLU A 49 -7.92 -5.10 -2.41
CA GLU A 49 -8.07 -3.65 -2.56
C GLU A 49 -7.67 -3.20 -3.97
N VAL A 50 -6.52 -3.64 -4.45
CA VAL A 50 -6.04 -3.32 -5.81
C VAL A 50 -7.02 -3.86 -6.85
N SER A 51 -7.44 -5.11 -6.73
CA SER A 51 -8.40 -5.74 -7.62
C SER A 51 -9.71 -4.97 -7.68
N ASN A 52 -10.21 -4.54 -6.53
CA ASN A 52 -11.47 -3.79 -6.44
C ASN A 52 -11.39 -2.43 -7.14
N VAL A 53 -10.28 -1.72 -6.98
CA VAL A 53 -10.06 -0.44 -7.67
C VAL A 53 -10.02 -0.64 -9.19
N ILE A 54 -9.32 -1.67 -9.66
CA ILE A 54 -9.24 -2.00 -11.09
C ILE A 54 -10.63 -2.33 -11.65
N THR A 55 -11.36 -3.22 -10.98
CA THR A 55 -12.69 -3.64 -11.41
C THR A 55 -13.65 -2.45 -11.52
N ASN A 56 -13.65 -1.58 -10.50
CA ASN A 56 -14.51 -0.40 -10.51
C ASN A 56 -14.14 0.56 -11.66
N ALA A 57 -12.86 0.72 -11.94
CA ALA A 57 -12.40 1.57 -13.04
C ALA A 57 -12.83 1.01 -14.42
N GLU A 58 -12.76 -0.32 -14.58
CA GLU A 58 -13.21 -0.98 -15.80
C GLU A 58 -14.72 -0.82 -15.99
N VAL A 59 -15.49 -1.04 -14.93
CA VAL A 59 -16.96 -0.86 -14.98
C VAL A 59 -17.34 0.56 -15.37
N LYS A 60 -16.61 1.56 -14.88
CA LYS A 60 -16.84 2.97 -15.21
C LYS A 60 -16.28 3.38 -16.57
N GLY A 61 -15.61 2.48 -17.28
CA GLY A 61 -15.00 2.78 -18.57
C GLY A 61 -13.77 3.66 -18.51
N LEU A 62 -13.14 3.80 -17.35
CA LEU A 62 -11.95 4.62 -17.17
C LEU A 62 -10.69 3.94 -17.69
N VAL A 63 -10.67 2.62 -17.67
CA VAL A 63 -9.59 1.78 -18.21
C VAL A 63 -10.18 0.59 -18.94
N ARG A 64 -9.40 0.05 -19.89
CA ARG A 64 -9.76 -1.18 -20.61
C ARG A 64 -9.04 -2.36 -19.97
N GLU A 65 -9.61 -3.54 -20.11
CA GLU A 65 -9.02 -4.77 -19.56
C GLU A 65 -7.58 -4.99 -20.03
N VAL A 66 -7.26 -4.67 -21.30
CA VAL A 66 -5.91 -4.81 -21.82
C VAL A 66 -4.91 -3.90 -21.08
N GLN A 67 -5.35 -2.73 -20.64
CA GLN A 67 -4.51 -1.83 -19.85
C GLN A 67 -4.29 -2.38 -18.44
N SER A 68 -5.33 -2.95 -17.84
CA SER A 68 -5.23 -3.60 -16.52
C SER A 68 -4.27 -4.79 -16.56
N GLU A 69 -4.35 -5.62 -17.61
CA GLU A 69 -3.47 -6.78 -17.76
C GLU A 69 -1.99 -6.34 -17.88
N ALA A 70 -1.71 -5.28 -18.63
CA ALA A 70 -0.35 -4.73 -18.74
C ALA A 70 0.16 -4.24 -17.38
N PHE A 71 -0.71 -3.59 -16.60
CA PHE A 71 -0.36 -3.15 -15.25
C PHE A 71 -0.06 -4.33 -14.33
N LEU A 72 -0.88 -5.39 -14.38
CA LEU A 72 -0.67 -6.58 -13.55
C LEU A 72 0.61 -7.31 -13.91
N GLU A 73 1.01 -7.35 -15.19
CA GLU A 73 2.30 -7.88 -15.59
C GLU A 73 3.45 -7.08 -14.96
N MET A 74 3.35 -5.77 -14.96
CA MET A 74 4.35 -4.91 -14.31
C MET A 74 4.43 -5.19 -12.81
N LEU A 75 3.29 -5.35 -12.13
CA LEU A 75 3.28 -5.69 -10.70
C LEU A 75 3.96 -7.04 -10.43
N GLY A 76 3.87 -7.97 -11.37
CA GLY A 76 4.49 -9.29 -11.23
C GLY A 76 6.00 -9.30 -11.22
N VAL A 77 6.65 -8.20 -11.66
CA VAL A 77 8.12 -8.12 -11.69
C VAL A 77 8.73 -7.33 -10.53
N VAL A 78 7.90 -6.67 -9.72
CA VAL A 78 8.37 -6.02 -8.50
C VAL A 78 8.21 -6.97 -7.30
N ASP A 79 9.07 -6.82 -6.32
CA ASP A 79 9.10 -7.74 -5.17
C ASP A 79 8.09 -7.29 -4.11
N ILE A 80 6.91 -7.86 -4.16
CA ILE A 80 5.83 -7.61 -3.20
C ILE A 80 5.42 -8.94 -2.58
N GLY A 81 5.62 -9.05 -1.26
CA GLY A 81 5.25 -10.25 -0.50
C GLY A 81 4.09 -9.98 0.44
N ALA A 82 3.20 -10.97 0.58
CA ALA A 82 2.08 -10.88 1.51
C ALA A 82 2.49 -11.32 2.91
N ASP A 83 2.03 -10.57 3.92
CA ASP A 83 2.24 -10.91 5.32
C ASP A 83 1.40 -12.14 5.69
N SER A 84 2.05 -13.14 6.30
CA SER A 84 1.38 -14.38 6.69
C SER A 84 0.57 -14.25 7.99
N ALA A 85 0.74 -13.19 8.76
CA ALA A 85 0.09 -13.02 10.06
C ALA A 85 -1.10 -12.05 10.03
N THR A 86 -1.47 -11.50 8.88
CA THR A 86 -2.59 -10.55 8.77
C THR A 86 -3.87 -11.12 9.38
N PHE A 87 -4.22 -12.36 9.04
CA PHE A 87 -5.44 -12.99 9.53
C PHE A 87 -5.42 -13.15 11.06
N SER A 88 -4.32 -13.66 11.61
CA SER A 88 -4.24 -13.91 13.06
C SER A 88 -4.26 -12.63 13.89
N LYS A 89 -3.84 -11.49 13.32
CA LYS A 89 -3.83 -10.18 13.99
C LYS A 89 -5.13 -9.40 13.81
N ALA A 90 -5.97 -9.77 12.85
CA ALA A 90 -7.13 -8.97 12.42
C ALA A 90 -8.08 -8.62 13.57
N LEU A 91 -8.43 -9.59 14.41
CA LEU A 91 -9.41 -9.40 15.49
C LEU A 91 -8.76 -9.12 16.85
N SER A 92 -7.47 -8.87 16.89
CA SER A 92 -6.71 -8.52 18.10
C SER A 92 -5.98 -7.18 17.90
N ASP A 93 -4.70 -7.20 17.57
CA ASP A 93 -3.88 -5.99 17.49
C ASP A 93 -4.40 -5.01 16.43
N THR A 94 -4.83 -5.50 15.28
CA THR A 94 -5.39 -4.65 14.21
C THR A 94 -6.64 -3.93 14.67
N LEU A 95 -7.55 -4.66 15.32
CA LEU A 95 -8.78 -4.07 15.86
C LEU A 95 -8.47 -2.96 16.89
N GLN A 96 -7.50 -3.21 17.78
CA GLN A 96 -7.09 -2.22 18.79
C GLN A 96 -6.50 -0.96 18.14
N ILE A 97 -5.68 -1.12 17.11
CA ILE A 97 -5.10 0.00 16.35
C ILE A 97 -6.19 0.79 15.65
N ALA A 98 -7.16 0.11 15.03
CA ALA A 98 -8.30 0.76 14.38
C ALA A 98 -9.08 1.63 15.38
N ARG A 99 -9.34 1.11 16.59
CA ARG A 99 -10.02 1.86 17.66
C ARG A 99 -9.21 3.06 18.12
N ARG A 100 -7.92 2.83 18.38
CA ARG A 100 -7.04 3.87 18.95
C ARG A 100 -6.87 5.06 18.02
N TYR A 101 -6.69 4.79 16.72
CA TYR A 101 -6.40 5.84 15.75
C TYR A 101 -7.61 6.18 14.87
N ARG A 102 -8.77 5.57 15.12
CA ARG A 102 -10.00 5.78 14.35
C ARG A 102 -9.79 5.53 12.85
N LEU A 103 -9.14 4.43 12.55
CA LEU A 103 -8.90 3.97 11.20
C LEU A 103 -9.89 2.87 10.83
N SER A 104 -10.10 2.67 9.52
CA SER A 104 -10.71 1.43 9.05
C SER A 104 -9.81 0.25 9.44
N ALA A 105 -10.38 -0.95 9.53
CA ALA A 105 -9.58 -2.14 9.77
C ALA A 105 -8.56 -2.38 8.65
N TYR A 106 -8.90 -1.99 7.43
CA TYR A 106 -8.00 -2.10 6.28
C TYR A 106 -6.76 -1.22 6.48
N ASP A 107 -6.94 0.07 6.78
CA ASP A 107 -5.83 0.99 7.04
C ASP A 107 -5.04 0.56 8.29
N ALA A 108 -5.75 0.13 9.33
CA ALA A 108 -5.11 -0.36 10.55
C ALA A 108 -4.23 -1.58 10.29
N SER A 109 -4.57 -2.43 9.32
CA SER A 109 -3.76 -3.60 8.99
C SER A 109 -2.39 -3.22 8.44
N TYR A 110 -2.28 -2.14 7.69
CA TYR A 110 -1.00 -1.62 7.22
C TYR A 110 -0.16 -1.10 8.39
N LEU A 111 -0.78 -0.34 9.28
CA LEU A 111 -0.09 0.21 10.44
C LEU A 111 0.36 -0.90 11.40
N GLU A 112 -0.49 -1.89 11.65
CA GLU A 112 -0.13 -3.04 12.49
C GLU A 112 1.07 -3.76 11.91
N LEU A 113 1.08 -4.04 10.62
CA LEU A 113 2.18 -4.71 9.95
C LEU A 113 3.48 -3.92 10.09
N ALA A 114 3.44 -2.62 9.84
CA ALA A 114 4.61 -1.75 9.95
C ALA A 114 5.16 -1.70 11.38
N MET A 115 4.29 -1.62 12.38
CA MET A 115 4.67 -1.61 13.79
C MET A 115 5.30 -2.94 14.21
N ARG A 116 4.66 -4.05 13.83
CA ARG A 116 5.10 -5.41 14.21
C ARG A 116 6.45 -5.75 13.60
N GLU A 117 6.67 -5.37 12.35
CA GLU A 117 7.90 -5.70 11.64
C GLU A 117 8.98 -4.61 11.76
N GLY A 118 8.66 -3.48 12.40
CA GLY A 118 9.62 -2.38 12.54
C GLY A 118 9.99 -1.75 11.20
N LEU A 119 9.03 -1.64 10.27
CA LEU A 119 9.27 -1.16 8.91
C LEU A 119 8.64 0.21 8.69
N PRO A 120 9.24 1.03 7.80
CA PRO A 120 8.57 2.26 7.36
C PRO A 120 7.36 1.96 6.48
N LEU A 121 6.48 2.93 6.36
CA LEU A 121 5.22 2.82 5.62
C LEU A 121 5.19 3.79 4.45
N ALA A 122 4.86 3.28 3.26
CA ALA A 122 4.60 4.09 2.08
C ALA A 122 3.09 4.19 1.87
N THR A 123 2.53 5.36 2.12
CA THR A 123 1.10 5.64 1.93
C THR A 123 0.90 7.06 1.44
N LEU A 124 -0.21 7.29 0.73
CA LEU A 124 -0.70 8.60 0.33
C LEU A 124 -1.96 9.00 1.10
N ASP A 125 -2.47 8.11 1.96
CA ASP A 125 -3.63 8.39 2.79
C ASP A 125 -3.20 9.27 3.98
N GLU A 126 -3.81 10.46 4.09
CA GLU A 126 -3.42 11.42 5.13
C GLU A 126 -3.73 10.92 6.54
N ASP A 127 -4.87 10.26 6.73
CA ASP A 127 -5.26 9.76 8.06
C ASP A 127 -4.34 8.61 8.50
N LEU A 128 -4.00 7.72 7.58
CA LEU A 128 -3.05 6.64 7.87
C LEU A 128 -1.66 7.20 8.17
N GLN A 129 -1.21 8.20 7.40
CA GLN A 129 0.09 8.83 7.65
C GLN A 129 0.14 9.52 9.02
N LYS A 130 -0.92 10.21 9.41
CA LYS A 130 -1.01 10.85 10.73
C LYS A 130 -0.96 9.80 11.85
N ALA A 131 -1.70 8.72 11.69
CA ALA A 131 -1.69 7.62 12.67
C ALA A 131 -0.30 6.98 12.76
N ALA A 132 0.34 6.75 11.63
CA ALA A 132 1.70 6.20 11.59
C ALA A 132 2.69 7.10 12.33
N ASN A 133 2.62 8.42 12.10
CA ASN A 133 3.48 9.38 12.78
C ASN A 133 3.28 9.31 14.31
N LYS A 134 2.03 9.26 14.78
CA LYS A 134 1.72 9.12 16.20
C LYS A 134 2.22 7.80 16.79
N ALA A 135 2.21 6.75 16.01
CA ALA A 135 2.65 5.43 16.43
C ALA A 135 4.17 5.23 16.34
N GLY A 136 4.90 6.24 15.85
CA GLY A 136 6.35 6.15 15.68
C GLY A 136 6.80 5.40 14.44
N VAL A 137 5.91 5.19 13.47
CA VAL A 137 6.24 4.56 12.19
C VAL A 137 6.65 5.65 11.20
N LYS A 138 7.84 5.52 10.65
CA LYS A 138 8.38 6.50 9.70
C LYS A 138 7.79 6.31 8.31
N ARG A 139 7.68 7.42 7.59
CA ARG A 139 7.35 7.37 6.16
C ARG A 139 8.52 6.74 5.41
N PHE A 140 8.21 5.86 4.44
CA PHE A 140 9.25 5.28 3.59
C PHE A 140 9.95 6.39 2.80
N ALA A 141 11.26 6.54 3.03
CA ALA A 141 12.06 7.57 2.37
C ALA A 141 12.46 7.09 0.97
N VAL A 142 12.18 7.90 -0.04
CA VAL A 142 12.54 7.62 -1.44
C VAL A 142 13.74 8.47 -1.84
N ARG A 143 14.50 7.96 -2.81
CA ARG A 143 15.71 8.62 -3.30
C ARG A 143 15.56 9.10 -4.73
#